data_12cb54bc6622d03e65bb5af86675e935
#
_entry.id   12cb54bc6622d03e65bb5af86675e935
#
_cell.length_a   1.000
_cell.length_b   1.000
_cell.length_c   1.000
_cell.angle_alpha   90.00
_cell.angle_beta   90.00
_cell.angle_gamma   90.00
#
_symmetry.space_group_name_H-M   'P 1'
#
loop_
_entity.id
_entity.type
_entity.pdbx_description
1 polymer ?
#
loop_
_entity_poly.entity_id
_entity_poly.type
_entity_poly.pdbx_seq_one_letter_code
_entity_poly.pdbx_strand_id
1 'polypeptide(L)'
;MSNEGGASIHIWPVRVYFEDTDAGGVVYHGNYLKFAERARTELMRAGGFDHSGLAKEHGVLIVVRDCTMEFIAPARLDDALEVRSQVTTIGGASLSIRQEVFRPMAETGGDKLLVRVELRLACIDREFRPARLPEALKRALSHTKAI
;
A
#
# COMPACT_ATOMS: atom_id res chain seq x y z
N MET A 1 12.54 -20.77 -4.03
CA MET A 1 12.10 -20.20 -3.81
C MET A 1 12.15 -19.41 -3.90
N SER A 2 12.44 -19.29 -3.69
CA SER A 2 12.36 -18.50 -3.48
C SER A 2 12.07 -17.59 -3.32
N ASN A 3 11.87 -17.50 -2.95
CA ASN A 3 11.40 -16.61 -2.68
C ASN A 3 11.62 -15.76 -3.10
N GLU A 4 11.71 -15.90 -3.58
CA GLU A 4 11.88 -15.17 -3.80
C GLU A 4 11.85 -14.15 -3.52
N GLY A 5 12.16 -13.96 -3.93
CA GLY A 5 12.00 -12.61 -3.64
C GLY A 5 11.41 -12.43 -2.37
N GLY A 6 10.79 -13.12 -2.11
CA GLY A 6 10.41 -13.29 -0.78
C GLY A 6 9.67 -12.23 -0.07
N ALA A 7 9.37 -11.14 -0.70
CA ALA A 7 8.56 -10.17 0.00
C ALA A 7 7.17 -10.73 0.19
N SER A 8 6.72 -10.78 1.43
CA SER A 8 5.39 -11.26 1.75
C SER A 8 4.36 -10.22 1.35
N ILE A 9 3.16 -10.69 1.08
CA ILE A 9 2.03 -9.81 0.76
C ILE A 9 1.32 -9.46 2.05
N HIS A 10 1.16 -8.16 2.28
CA HIS A 10 0.39 -7.66 3.41
C HIS A 10 -1.05 -7.42 2.94
N ILE A 11 -2.01 -7.92 3.68
CA ILE A 11 -3.42 -7.82 3.30
C ILE A 11 -4.15 -6.92 4.30
N TRP A 12 -4.85 -5.91 3.77
CA TRP A 12 -5.62 -4.99 4.59
C TRP A 12 -7.05 -4.93 4.09
N PRO A 13 -8.04 -5.26 4.91
CA PRO A 13 -9.43 -5.24 4.47
C PRO A 13 -9.99 -3.82 4.42
N VAL A 14 -10.85 -3.57 3.44
CA VAL A 14 -11.52 -2.28 3.28
C VAL A 14 -12.97 -2.56 2.91
N ARG A 15 -13.90 -1.91 3.62
CA ARG A 15 -15.31 -1.92 3.26
C ARG A 15 -15.61 -0.64 2.49
N VAL A 16 -16.34 -0.73 1.40
CA VAL A 16 -16.76 0.44 0.64
C VAL A 16 -17.95 1.08 1.33
N TYR A 17 -17.80 2.32 1.75
CA TYR A 17 -18.83 3.09 2.40
C TYR A 17 -19.48 4.02 1.38
N PHE A 18 -20.63 4.57 1.75
CA PHE A 18 -21.34 5.50 0.87
C PHE A 18 -20.46 6.69 0.47
N GLU A 19 -19.69 7.21 1.42
CA GLU A 19 -18.79 8.33 1.14
C GLU A 19 -17.71 8.02 0.11
N ASP A 20 -17.45 6.74 -0.15
CA ASP A 20 -16.42 6.33 -1.13
C ASP A 20 -16.96 6.29 -2.55
N THR A 21 -18.27 6.40 -2.72
CA THR A 21 -18.89 6.20 -4.03
C THR A 21 -19.23 7.52 -4.70
N ASP A 22 -19.36 7.48 -6.02
CA ASP A 22 -19.81 8.62 -6.81
C ASP A 22 -21.28 8.45 -7.20
N ALA A 23 -21.78 9.36 -8.01
CA ALA A 23 -23.17 9.35 -8.43
C ALA A 23 -23.55 8.09 -9.22
N GLY A 24 -22.57 7.41 -9.78
CA GLY A 24 -22.80 6.18 -10.53
C GLY A 24 -22.89 4.94 -9.68
N GLY A 25 -22.69 5.06 -8.36
CA GLY A 25 -22.77 3.91 -7.45
C GLY A 25 -21.52 3.08 -7.38
N VAL A 26 -20.41 3.56 -7.96
CA VAL A 26 -19.13 2.87 -7.92
C VAL A 26 -18.14 3.74 -7.12
N VAL A 27 -17.08 3.10 -6.65
CA VAL A 27 -16.05 3.82 -5.90
C VAL A 27 -15.45 4.90 -6.79
N TYR A 28 -15.41 6.14 -6.27
CA TYR A 28 -14.78 7.26 -6.96
C TYR A 28 -13.30 6.94 -7.18
N HIS A 29 -12.82 7.18 -8.39
CA HIS A 29 -11.48 6.71 -8.75
C HIS A 29 -10.38 7.21 -7.79
N GLY A 30 -10.52 8.42 -7.26
CA GLY A 30 -9.53 8.94 -6.31
C GLY A 30 -9.52 8.21 -4.98
N ASN A 31 -10.60 7.53 -4.63
CA ASN A 31 -10.67 6.84 -3.35
C ASN A 31 -9.79 5.59 -3.29
N TYR A 32 -9.45 5.02 -4.43
CA TYR A 32 -8.51 3.90 -4.42
C TYR A 32 -7.14 4.32 -3.91
N LEU A 33 -6.74 5.57 -4.14
CA LEU A 33 -5.50 6.10 -3.57
C LEU A 33 -5.58 6.15 -2.05
N LYS A 34 -6.74 6.52 -1.51
CA LYS A 34 -6.92 6.54 -0.07
C LYS A 34 -6.87 5.14 0.53
N PHE A 35 -7.50 4.18 -0.14
CA PHE A 35 -7.45 2.78 0.29
C PHE A 35 -6.00 2.29 0.30
N ALA A 36 -5.26 2.60 -0.76
CA ALA A 36 -3.87 2.19 -0.87
C ALA A 36 -3.01 2.86 0.20
N GLU A 37 -3.25 4.13 0.47
CA GLU A 37 -2.49 4.85 1.50
C GLU A 37 -2.71 4.25 2.88
N ARG A 38 -3.96 3.94 3.22
CA ARG A 38 -4.25 3.30 4.51
C ARG A 38 -3.57 1.94 4.61
N ALA A 39 -3.60 1.17 3.54
CA ALA A 39 -2.96 -0.14 3.53
C ALA A 39 -1.46 -0.03 3.69
N ARG A 40 -0.82 0.98 3.06
CA ARG A 40 0.62 1.20 3.24
C ARG A 40 0.95 1.57 4.68
N THR A 41 0.11 2.41 5.28
CA THR A 41 0.30 2.81 6.67
C THR A 41 0.24 1.59 7.58
N GLU A 42 -0.71 0.70 7.34
CA GLU A 42 -0.83 -0.50 8.15
C GLU A 42 0.28 -1.50 7.87
N LEU A 43 0.78 -1.54 6.64
CA LEU A 43 1.96 -2.34 6.33
C LEU A 43 3.15 -1.90 7.17
N MET A 44 3.38 -0.59 7.25
CA MET A 44 4.47 -0.06 8.08
C MET A 44 4.23 -0.34 9.56
N ARG A 45 2.99 -0.18 10.01
CA ARG A 45 2.64 -0.41 11.40
C ARG A 45 2.87 -1.87 11.79
N ALA A 46 2.58 -2.79 10.86
CA ALA A 46 2.84 -4.22 11.09
C ALA A 46 4.33 -4.49 11.30
N GLY A 47 5.20 -3.67 10.72
CA GLY A 47 6.63 -3.77 10.92
C GLY A 47 7.15 -2.97 12.11
N GLY A 48 6.26 -2.31 12.85
CA GLY A 48 6.65 -1.56 14.03
C GLY A 48 6.91 -0.09 13.80
N PHE A 49 6.48 0.46 12.66
CA PHE A 49 6.76 1.86 12.30
C PHE A 49 5.48 2.60 12.02
N ASP A 50 5.50 3.91 12.29
CA ASP A 50 4.44 4.79 11.84
C ASP A 50 5.07 6.12 11.42
N HIS A 51 4.28 6.95 10.75
CA HIS A 51 4.80 8.19 10.18
C HIS A 51 5.30 9.14 11.26
N SER A 52 4.57 9.25 12.37
CA SER A 52 4.98 10.13 13.46
C SER A 52 6.29 9.70 14.08
N GLY A 53 6.46 8.40 14.29
CA GLY A 53 7.69 7.85 14.85
C GLY A 53 8.87 8.05 13.94
N LEU A 54 8.69 7.87 12.62
CA LEU A 54 9.77 8.12 11.68
C LEU A 54 10.21 9.57 11.71
N ALA A 55 9.26 10.51 11.77
CA ALA A 55 9.60 11.92 11.85
C ALA A 55 10.32 12.25 13.14
N LYS A 56 9.84 11.74 14.27
CA LYS A 56 10.39 12.04 15.57
C LYS A 56 11.76 11.41 15.80
N GLU A 57 11.87 10.12 15.49
CA GLU A 57 13.05 9.34 15.87
C GLU A 57 14.14 9.36 14.83
N HIS A 58 13.76 9.53 13.56
CA HIS A 58 14.72 9.45 12.46
C HIS A 58 14.77 10.72 11.62
N GLY A 59 13.85 11.66 11.85
CA GLY A 59 13.83 12.91 11.11
C GLY A 59 13.51 12.76 9.64
N VAL A 60 12.78 11.70 9.27
CA VAL A 60 12.48 11.42 7.87
C VAL A 60 10.98 11.22 7.66
N LEU A 61 10.57 11.43 6.42
CA LEU A 61 9.20 11.17 5.96
C LEU A 61 9.28 10.31 4.72
N ILE A 62 8.25 9.48 4.53
CA ILE A 62 8.11 8.69 3.31
C ILE A 62 6.99 9.32 2.50
N VAL A 63 7.29 9.71 1.28
CA VAL A 63 6.34 10.41 0.42
C VAL A 63 6.22 9.68 -0.91
N VAL A 64 5.09 9.88 -1.59
CA VAL A 64 4.88 9.29 -2.92
C VAL A 64 5.62 10.14 -3.95
N ARG A 65 6.48 9.49 -4.71
CA ARG A 65 7.21 10.15 -5.79
C ARG A 65 6.55 9.91 -7.13
N ASP A 66 6.16 8.66 -7.39
CA ASP A 66 5.49 8.27 -8.62
C ASP A 66 4.35 7.33 -8.29
N CYS A 67 3.29 7.40 -9.07
CA CYS A 67 2.16 6.50 -8.90
C CYS A 67 1.50 6.26 -10.25
N THR A 68 1.32 4.99 -10.60
CA THR A 68 0.49 4.63 -11.75
C THR A 68 -0.63 3.75 -11.28
N MET A 69 -1.81 3.93 -11.86
CA MET A 69 -3.00 3.15 -11.50
C MET A 69 -3.62 2.58 -12.75
N GLU A 70 -4.02 1.33 -12.64
CA GLU A 70 -4.75 0.67 -13.71
C GLU A 70 -6.11 0.25 -13.15
N PHE A 71 -7.18 0.72 -13.78
CA PHE A 71 -8.54 0.42 -13.36
C PHE A 71 -9.05 -0.72 -14.23
N ILE A 72 -9.32 -1.86 -13.61
CA ILE A 72 -9.71 -3.08 -14.32
C ILE A 72 -11.20 -3.33 -14.20
N ALA A 73 -11.74 -3.18 -12.99
CA ALA A 73 -13.17 -3.34 -12.75
C ALA A 73 -13.57 -2.50 -11.54
N PRO A 74 -14.82 -2.04 -11.48
CA PRO A 74 -15.22 -1.15 -10.39
C PRO A 74 -15.57 -1.88 -9.11
N ALA A 75 -15.33 -1.25 -7.99
CA ALA A 75 -15.90 -1.64 -6.72
C ALA A 75 -17.18 -0.84 -6.49
N ARG A 76 -18.07 -1.40 -5.69
CA ARG A 76 -19.38 -0.82 -5.45
C ARG A 76 -19.65 -0.68 -3.97
N LEU A 77 -20.70 0.08 -3.66
CA LEU A 77 -21.13 0.27 -2.28
C LEU A 77 -21.30 -1.07 -1.58
N ASP A 78 -20.81 -1.11 -0.35
CA ASP A 78 -20.89 -2.27 0.55
C ASP A 78 -19.95 -3.42 0.19
N ASP A 79 -19.19 -3.32 -0.91
CA ASP A 79 -18.22 -4.36 -1.23
C ASP A 79 -17.19 -4.49 -0.11
N ALA A 80 -16.81 -5.73 0.17
CA ALA A 80 -15.70 -6.05 1.06
C ALA A 80 -14.48 -6.29 0.19
N LEU A 81 -13.48 -5.45 0.33
CA LEU A 81 -12.28 -5.48 -0.50
C LEU A 81 -11.06 -5.85 0.33
N GLU A 82 -10.00 -6.23 -0.36
CA GLU A 82 -8.68 -6.39 0.23
C GLU A 82 -7.68 -5.60 -0.58
N VAL A 83 -6.85 -4.82 0.10
CA VAL A 83 -5.68 -4.21 -0.54
C VAL A 83 -4.50 -5.09 -0.20
N ARG A 84 -3.88 -5.65 -1.23
CA ARG A 84 -2.73 -6.53 -1.09
C ARG A 84 -1.49 -5.76 -1.49
N SER A 85 -0.60 -5.57 -0.53
CA SER A 85 0.58 -4.73 -0.70
C SER A 85 1.84 -5.57 -0.67
N GLN A 86 2.74 -5.30 -1.59
CA GLN A 86 4.01 -6.00 -1.68
C GLN A 86 5.12 -5.01 -1.99
N VAL A 87 6.15 -5.01 -1.15
CA VAL A 87 7.34 -4.21 -1.43
C VAL A 87 8.13 -4.94 -2.50
N THR A 88 8.36 -4.27 -3.62
CA THR A 88 9.03 -4.90 -4.77
C THR A 88 10.51 -4.60 -4.82
N THR A 89 10.93 -3.39 -4.44
CA THR A 89 12.35 -3.05 -4.35
C THR A 89 12.59 -2.11 -3.20
N ILE A 90 13.77 -2.18 -2.61
CA ILE A 90 14.18 -1.26 -1.55
C ILE A 90 15.54 -0.72 -1.93
N GLY A 91 15.64 0.61 -2.07
CA GLY A 91 16.89 1.29 -2.35
C GLY A 91 17.44 1.97 -1.12
N GLY A 92 18.41 2.86 -1.32
CA GLY A 92 19.00 3.62 -0.22
C GLY A 92 18.05 4.68 0.34
N ALA A 93 17.37 5.40 -0.54
CA ALA A 93 16.50 6.51 -0.16
C ALA A 93 15.12 6.37 -0.81
N SER A 94 14.78 5.19 -1.31
CA SER A 94 13.50 4.98 -1.98
C SER A 94 13.10 3.53 -1.88
N LEU A 95 11.82 3.26 -2.13
CA LEU A 95 11.32 1.91 -2.24
C LEU A 95 10.14 1.89 -3.20
N SER A 96 9.89 0.74 -3.78
CA SER A 96 8.74 0.54 -4.67
C SER A 96 7.77 -0.44 -4.05
N ILE A 97 6.49 -0.16 -4.22
CA ILE A 97 5.42 -1.00 -3.69
C ILE A 97 4.40 -1.21 -4.79
N ARG A 98 3.94 -2.46 -4.91
CA ARG A 98 2.76 -2.78 -5.71
C ARG A 98 1.60 -3.01 -4.76
N GLN A 99 0.48 -2.37 -5.05
CA GLN A 99 -0.73 -2.57 -4.27
C GLN A 99 -1.86 -2.94 -5.22
N GLU A 100 -2.58 -3.99 -4.88
CA GLU A 100 -3.68 -4.48 -5.71
C GLU A 100 -4.92 -4.55 -4.87
N VAL A 101 -6.02 -4.02 -5.42
CA VAL A 101 -7.31 -4.03 -4.76
C VAL A 101 -8.11 -5.18 -5.34
N PHE A 102 -8.49 -6.11 -4.48
CA PHE A 102 -9.24 -7.30 -4.86
C PHE A 102 -10.60 -7.31 -4.18
N ARG A 103 -11.58 -7.88 -4.88
CA ARG A 103 -12.82 -8.29 -4.24
C ARG A 103 -12.76 -9.80 -4.11
N PRO A 104 -12.60 -10.31 -2.88
CA PRO A 104 -12.61 -11.76 -2.69
C PRO A 104 -13.98 -12.32 -3.07
N MET A 105 -13.99 -13.46 -3.76
CA MET A 105 -15.21 -14.06 -4.25
C MET A 105 -15.27 -15.50 -3.75
N ALA A 106 -15.67 -15.62 -2.49
CA ALA A 106 -15.64 -16.89 -1.79
C ALA A 106 -16.43 -17.97 -2.50
N GLU A 107 -17.55 -17.59 -3.10
CA GLU A 107 -18.45 -18.58 -3.72
C GLU A 107 -17.88 -19.17 -4.99
N THR A 108 -17.07 -18.39 -5.71
CA THR A 108 -16.49 -18.87 -6.96
C THR A 108 -15.08 -19.40 -6.78
N GLY A 109 -14.50 -19.18 -5.58
CA GLY A 109 -13.15 -19.60 -5.31
C GLY A 109 -12.08 -18.73 -5.94
N GLY A 110 -12.45 -17.73 -6.73
CA GLY A 110 -11.50 -16.83 -7.36
C GLY A 110 -11.70 -15.42 -6.86
N ASP A 111 -10.60 -14.67 -6.79
CA ASP A 111 -10.66 -13.27 -6.41
C ASP A 111 -10.66 -12.41 -7.64
N LYS A 112 -11.39 -11.29 -7.59
CA LYS A 112 -11.46 -10.38 -8.72
C LYS A 112 -10.52 -9.22 -8.48
N LEU A 113 -9.53 -9.06 -9.35
CA LEU A 113 -8.65 -7.89 -9.31
C LEU A 113 -9.40 -6.69 -9.88
N LEU A 114 -9.44 -5.61 -9.11
CA LEU A 114 -10.17 -4.41 -9.50
C LEU A 114 -9.24 -3.29 -9.93
N VAL A 115 -8.17 -3.07 -9.17
CA VAL A 115 -7.26 -1.96 -9.43
C VAL A 115 -5.84 -2.40 -9.09
N ARG A 116 -4.88 -2.03 -9.91
CA ARG A 116 -3.46 -2.22 -9.62
C ARG A 116 -2.79 -0.87 -9.50
N VAL A 117 -2.02 -0.69 -8.42
CA VAL A 117 -1.31 0.55 -8.15
C VAL A 117 0.18 0.23 -8.03
N GLU A 118 1.00 0.92 -8.80
CA GLU A 118 2.45 0.82 -8.68
C GLU A 118 2.96 2.15 -8.17
N LEU A 119 3.72 2.12 -7.08
CA LEU A 119 4.20 3.34 -6.46
C LEU A 119 5.70 3.28 -6.26
N ARG A 120 6.32 4.44 -6.44
CA ARG A 120 7.67 4.65 -5.97
C ARG A 120 7.59 5.67 -4.85
N LEU A 121 8.15 5.31 -3.69
CA LEU A 121 8.16 6.16 -2.52
C LEU A 121 9.58 6.66 -2.28
N ALA A 122 9.69 7.88 -1.79
CA ALA A 122 10.98 8.48 -1.49
C ALA A 122 11.05 8.79 0.00
N CYS A 123 12.23 8.61 0.56
CA CYS A 123 12.53 9.01 1.93
C CYS A 123 13.17 10.38 1.86
N ILE A 124 12.62 11.35 2.60
CA ILE A 124 13.12 12.72 2.60
C ILE A 124 13.32 13.21 4.02
N ASP A 125 14.20 14.20 4.18
CA ASP A 125 14.41 14.86 5.47
C ASP A 125 13.47 16.07 5.59
N ARG A 126 13.66 16.85 6.66
CA ARG A 126 12.77 17.98 6.96
C ARG A 126 12.92 19.13 5.97
N GLU A 127 14.00 19.17 5.20
CA GLU A 127 14.20 20.13 4.13
C GLU A 127 13.79 19.58 2.76
N PHE A 128 13.07 18.44 2.76
CA PHE A 128 12.58 17.79 1.55
C PHE A 128 13.69 17.29 0.63
N ARG A 129 14.86 16.99 1.19
CA ARG A 129 15.97 16.42 0.43
C ARG A 129 15.96 14.90 0.61
N PRO A 130 16.49 14.14 -0.37
CA PRO A 130 16.58 12.69 -0.20
C PRO A 130 17.34 12.34 1.06
N ALA A 131 16.85 11.36 1.77
CA ALA A 131 17.45 10.88 3.00
C ALA A 131 17.45 9.36 3.00
N ARG A 132 18.43 8.76 3.66
CA ARG A 132 18.53 7.31 3.68
C ARG A 132 17.40 6.71 4.51
N LEU A 133 16.84 5.63 4.00
CA LEU A 133 15.86 4.84 4.77
C LEU A 133 16.55 4.30 6.02
N PRO A 134 15.90 4.40 7.19
CA PRO A 134 16.45 3.78 8.40
C PRO A 134 16.65 2.27 8.18
N GLU A 135 17.77 1.75 8.65
CA GLU A 135 18.10 0.34 8.45
C GLU A 135 17.05 -0.58 9.05
N ALA A 136 16.53 -0.21 10.24
CA ALA A 136 15.51 -1.01 10.88
C ALA A 136 14.23 -1.08 10.05
N LEU A 137 13.87 0.03 9.39
CA LEU A 137 12.71 0.06 8.52
C LEU A 137 12.93 -0.83 7.30
N LYS A 138 14.13 -0.77 6.70
CA LYS A 138 14.44 -1.62 5.56
C LYS A 138 14.31 -3.09 5.94
N ARG A 139 14.81 -3.46 7.10
CA ARG A 139 14.70 -4.85 7.58
C ARG A 139 13.25 -5.25 7.79
N ALA A 140 12.48 -4.36 8.42
CA ALA A 140 11.07 -4.65 8.70
C ALA A 140 10.28 -4.85 7.40
N LEU A 141 10.51 -4.00 6.41
CA LEU A 141 9.80 -4.10 5.14
C LEU A 141 10.21 -5.32 4.35
N SER A 142 11.48 -5.72 4.47
CA SER A 142 11.98 -6.93 3.79
C SER A 142 11.37 -8.20 4.37
N HIS A 143 10.95 -8.16 5.63
CA HIS A 143 10.47 -9.34 6.35
C HIS A 143 9.02 -9.25 6.78
N THR A 144 8.29 -8.23 6.30
CA THR A 144 6.88 -8.09 6.62
C THR A 144 6.12 -9.32 6.12
N LYS A 145 5.27 -9.86 6.96
CA LYS A 145 4.51 -11.06 6.63
C LYS A 145 3.07 -10.68 6.34
N ALA A 146 2.47 -11.46 5.46
CA ALA A 146 1.04 -11.36 5.21
C ALA A 146 0.28 -11.68 6.50
N ILE A 147 -0.82 -11.02 6.69
CA ILE A 147 -1.67 -11.20 7.85
C ILE A 147 -2.91 -11.98 7.45
#